data_6915699138bf79fc1e920b81ca11a6bc
#
_entry.id   6915699138bf79fc1e920b81ca11a6bc
#
_cell.length_a   1.000
_cell.length_b   1.000
_cell.length_c   1.000
_cell.angle_alpha   90.00
_cell.angle_beta   90.00
_cell.angle_gamma   90.00
#
_symmetry.space_group_name_H-M   'P 1'
#
loop_
_entity.id
_entity.type
_entity.pdbx_description
1 polymer ?
#
loop_
_entity_poly.entity_id
_entity_poly.type
_entity_poly.pdbx_seq_one_letter_code
_entity_poly.pdbx_strand_id
1 'polypeptide(L)'
;MSRRRVGAWVVGLAAWSLLGAGNVREAAALQAPASQTAGNAERTVWYFYKVKWGHQDEFVELFKKNHLPVLKAQQETGRMTAVRTFVPTYHGDGRADWTFAVAITFRDSAAMTGPSGEDAIVKRLYPDQATFKKEEQRRFEILDAHWDVPLNELNLQGR
;
A
#
# COMPACT_ATOMS: atom_id res chain seq x y z
N MET A 1 -22.24 -57.14 -36.02
CA MET A 1 -22.05 -58.46 -35.36
C MET A 1 -21.30 -58.19 -34.09
N SER A 2 -21.69 -58.41 -32.93
CA SER A 2 -22.46 -59.33 -32.16
C SER A 2 -22.79 -58.69 -30.81
N ARG A 3 -23.99 -58.68 -30.45
CA ARG A 3 -24.73 -58.62 -29.22
C ARG A 3 -24.23 -59.53 -28.12
N ARG A 4 -24.29 -59.14 -26.84
CA ARG A 4 -24.83 -59.90 -25.67
C ARG A 4 -24.80 -58.94 -24.47
N ARG A 5 -25.85 -58.38 -23.86
CA ARG A 5 -26.93 -58.91 -22.99
C ARG A 5 -26.37 -59.65 -21.74
N VAL A 6 -26.61 -59.11 -20.58
CA VAL A 6 -27.66 -59.18 -19.54
C VAL A 6 -27.02 -59.63 -18.22
N GLY A 7 -27.47 -59.06 -17.14
CA GLY A 7 -27.23 -59.53 -15.78
C GLY A 7 -27.72 -58.57 -14.73
N ALA A 8 -29.02 -58.50 -14.50
CA ALA A 8 -29.62 -57.82 -13.35
C ALA A 8 -29.57 -58.82 -12.14
N TRP A 9 -29.23 -58.31 -10.97
CA TRP A 9 -29.59 -58.95 -9.70
C TRP A 9 -30.09 -57.83 -8.75
N VAL A 10 -31.36 -57.99 -8.42
CA VAL A 10 -32.08 -57.32 -7.34
C VAL A 10 -32.08 -58.24 -6.14
N VAL A 11 -31.89 -57.81 -4.95
CA VAL A 11 -32.29 -58.29 -3.60
C VAL A 11 -31.40 -57.47 -2.63
N GLY A 12 -31.83 -56.85 -1.57
CA GLY A 12 -33.04 -56.85 -0.80
C GLY A 12 -32.96 -55.83 0.30
N LEU A 13 -34.09 -55.45 0.77
CA LEU A 13 -34.37 -54.55 1.89
C LEU A 13 -33.72 -55.00 3.22
N ALA A 14 -33.16 -54.03 3.94
CA ALA A 14 -33.23 -54.05 5.40
C ALA A 14 -33.26 -52.60 5.92
N ALA A 15 -34.40 -52.21 6.42
CA ALA A 15 -34.64 -51.02 7.20
C ALA A 15 -33.94 -51.14 8.56
N TRP A 16 -33.18 -50.15 8.94
CA TRP A 16 -32.88 -49.87 10.36
C TRP A 16 -33.04 -48.39 10.61
N SER A 17 -34.19 -48.07 11.15
CA SER A 17 -34.49 -46.83 11.84
C SER A 17 -33.79 -46.84 13.20
N LEU A 18 -32.93 -45.93 13.50
CA LEU A 18 -32.66 -45.54 14.87
C LEU A 18 -32.28 -44.04 14.90
N LEU A 19 -33.08 -43.35 15.65
CA LEU A 19 -32.98 -41.99 16.11
C LEU A 19 -31.56 -41.64 16.56
N GLY A 20 -31.09 -40.50 16.07
CA GLY A 20 -29.98 -39.76 16.61
C GLY A 20 -30.21 -38.30 16.28
N ALA A 21 -31.10 -37.66 17.05
CA ALA A 21 -31.15 -36.18 17.09
C ALA A 21 -29.87 -35.68 17.76
N GLY A 22 -28.82 -35.51 16.97
CA GLY A 22 -27.55 -34.90 17.38
C GLY A 22 -27.47 -33.50 16.79
N ASN A 23 -27.46 -32.54 17.65
CA ASN A 23 -27.35 -31.10 17.48
C ASN A 23 -26.42 -30.67 16.36
N VAL A 24 -26.97 -30.27 15.20
CA VAL A 24 -26.28 -29.44 14.22
C VAL A 24 -26.55 -28.00 14.59
N ARG A 25 -26.10 -27.60 15.77
CA ARG A 25 -25.94 -26.23 16.18
C ARG A 25 -24.49 -26.10 16.64
N GLU A 26 -23.61 -25.65 15.75
CA GLU A 26 -22.33 -24.98 16.10
C GLU A 26 -21.32 -25.06 14.94
N ALA A 27 -21.70 -24.49 13.81
CA ALA A 27 -20.69 -24.20 12.78
C ALA A 27 -21.01 -22.89 12.03
N ALA A 28 -21.87 -22.03 12.60
CA ALA A 28 -22.24 -20.75 11.98
C ALA A 28 -21.73 -19.53 12.77
N ALA A 29 -20.73 -19.71 13.63
CA ALA A 29 -20.25 -18.62 14.50
C ALA A 29 -18.75 -18.41 14.46
N LEU A 30 -18.11 -18.40 13.25
CA LEU A 30 -16.73 -17.95 13.11
C LEU A 30 -16.47 -17.30 11.74
N GLN A 31 -17.43 -16.55 11.25
CA GLN A 31 -17.14 -15.50 10.28
C GLN A 31 -17.34 -14.15 10.97
N ALA A 32 -16.39 -13.81 11.80
CA ALA A 32 -16.26 -12.44 12.28
C ALA A 32 -15.98 -11.50 11.09
N PRO A 33 -16.58 -10.32 11.02
CA PRO A 33 -16.40 -9.40 9.91
C PRO A 33 -15.02 -8.73 9.99
N ALA A 34 -13.98 -9.44 9.53
CA ALA A 34 -12.62 -8.89 9.43
C ALA A 34 -12.40 -8.03 8.19
N SER A 35 -13.42 -7.88 7.31
CA SER A 35 -13.21 -7.23 6.01
C SER A 35 -13.64 -5.76 5.92
N GLN A 36 -14.30 -5.19 6.91
CA GLN A 36 -14.76 -3.79 6.83
C GLN A 36 -13.85 -2.78 7.52
N THR A 37 -12.97 -3.20 8.40
CA THR A 37 -12.01 -2.32 9.08
C THR A 37 -10.73 -2.05 8.29
N ALA A 38 -10.36 -2.88 7.34
CA ALA A 38 -9.14 -2.72 6.55
C ALA A 38 -9.18 -1.52 5.57
N GLY A 39 -10.37 -1.10 5.13
CA GLY A 39 -10.53 0.03 4.20
C GLY A 39 -10.33 1.40 4.85
N ASN A 40 -10.60 1.53 6.14
CA ASN A 40 -10.53 2.79 6.87
C ASN A 40 -9.24 2.97 7.68
N ALA A 41 -8.33 2.01 7.67
CA ALA A 41 -7.06 2.13 8.38
C ALA A 41 -6.10 3.02 7.60
N GLU A 42 -5.32 3.82 8.33
CA GLU A 42 -4.24 4.60 7.76
C GLU A 42 -3.27 3.71 6.97
N ARG A 43 -2.68 4.27 5.92
CA ARG A 43 -1.70 3.59 5.05
C ARG A 43 -0.45 4.43 4.96
N THR A 44 0.70 3.84 5.27
CA THR A 44 1.99 4.51 5.17
C THR A 44 2.77 3.98 3.98
N VAL A 45 3.25 4.90 3.15
CA VAL A 45 4.17 4.63 2.06
C VAL A 45 5.51 5.26 2.41
N TRP A 46 6.57 4.51 2.27
CA TRP A 46 7.93 4.99 2.42
C TRP A 46 8.54 5.22 1.04
N TYR A 47 9.06 6.42 0.85
CA TYR A 47 9.74 6.88 -0.34
C TYR A 47 11.21 7.01 0.00
N PHE A 48 12.07 6.18 -0.58
CA PHE A 48 13.51 6.20 -0.36
C PHE A 48 14.22 6.79 -1.57
N TYR A 49 15.19 7.64 -1.33
CA TYR A 49 15.99 8.31 -2.34
C TYR A 49 17.46 8.04 -2.10
N LYS A 50 18.17 7.60 -3.13
CA LYS A 50 19.62 7.52 -3.15
C LYS A 50 20.14 8.67 -4.00
N VAL A 51 20.64 9.71 -3.35
CA VAL A 51 21.18 10.90 -4.00
C VAL A 51 22.63 10.65 -4.37
N LYS A 52 23.04 11.10 -5.55
CA LYS A 52 24.45 11.03 -6.02
C LYS A 52 25.37 11.77 -5.06
N TRP A 53 26.57 11.24 -4.91
CA TRP A 53 27.60 11.88 -4.09
C TRP A 53 27.81 13.36 -4.46
N GLY A 54 27.89 14.23 -3.44
CA GLY A 54 28.05 15.67 -3.60
C GLY A 54 26.81 16.46 -3.94
N HIS A 55 25.63 15.79 -4.11
CA HIS A 55 24.36 16.46 -4.46
C HIS A 55 23.31 16.44 -3.35
N GLN A 56 23.65 15.97 -2.13
CA GLN A 56 22.67 15.83 -1.05
C GLN A 56 22.02 17.17 -0.67
N ASP A 57 22.81 18.23 -0.52
CA ASP A 57 22.29 19.55 -0.15
C ASP A 57 21.41 20.14 -1.26
N GLU A 58 21.84 20.01 -2.53
CA GLU A 58 21.06 20.44 -3.69
C GLU A 58 19.71 19.71 -3.75
N PHE A 59 19.70 18.38 -3.52
CA PHE A 59 18.48 17.59 -3.48
C PHE A 59 17.53 18.07 -2.37
N VAL A 60 18.03 18.26 -1.17
CA VAL A 60 17.23 18.70 -0.02
C VAL A 60 16.63 20.10 -0.27
N GLU A 61 17.40 21.03 -0.84
CA GLU A 61 16.89 22.36 -1.16
C GLU A 61 15.81 22.33 -2.26
N LEU A 62 16.00 21.54 -3.32
CA LEU A 62 14.97 21.35 -4.35
C LEU A 62 13.72 20.67 -3.78
N PHE A 63 13.88 19.65 -2.92
CA PHE A 63 12.77 18.99 -2.26
C PHE A 63 11.98 19.97 -1.37
N LYS A 64 12.66 20.75 -0.54
CA LYS A 64 12.06 21.78 0.33
C LYS A 64 11.34 22.86 -0.47
N LYS A 65 11.94 23.30 -1.57
CA LYS A 65 11.40 24.36 -2.41
C LYS A 65 10.16 23.91 -3.19
N ASN A 66 10.22 22.75 -3.82
CA ASN A 66 9.24 22.37 -4.82
C ASN A 66 8.29 21.24 -4.35
N HIS A 67 8.82 20.18 -3.73
CA HIS A 67 8.02 19.00 -3.43
C HIS A 67 7.32 19.07 -2.08
N LEU A 68 8.01 19.52 -1.04
CA LEU A 68 7.43 19.61 0.31
C LEU A 68 6.19 20.51 0.39
N PRO A 69 6.10 21.68 -0.29
CA PRO A 69 4.88 22.48 -0.28
C PRO A 69 3.69 21.79 -0.93
N VAL A 70 3.92 20.99 -1.96
CA VAL A 70 2.86 20.19 -2.60
C VAL A 70 2.33 19.13 -1.63
N LEU A 71 3.23 18.41 -0.94
CA LEU A 71 2.84 17.43 0.08
C LEU A 71 2.07 18.08 1.23
N LYS A 72 2.50 19.25 1.71
CA LYS A 72 1.79 20.00 2.74
C LYS A 72 0.39 20.43 2.29
N ALA A 73 0.26 20.92 1.07
CA ALA A 73 -1.05 21.27 0.52
C ALA A 73 -1.97 20.05 0.41
N GLN A 74 -1.47 18.88 0.06
CA GLN A 74 -2.24 17.64 0.08
C GLN A 74 -2.59 17.20 1.51
N GLN A 75 -1.74 17.46 2.49
CA GLN A 75 -2.03 17.21 3.90
C GLN A 75 -3.17 18.13 4.40
N GLU A 76 -3.18 19.40 4.01
CA GLU A 76 -4.25 20.35 4.33
C GLU A 76 -5.63 19.93 3.77
N THR A 77 -5.67 19.18 2.66
CA THR A 77 -6.93 18.60 2.15
C THR A 77 -7.44 17.42 2.99
N GLY A 78 -6.69 16.95 3.98
CA GLY A 78 -7.00 15.76 4.77
C GLY A 78 -6.72 14.44 4.05
N ARG A 79 -6.07 14.47 2.88
CA ARG A 79 -5.64 13.27 2.15
C ARG A 79 -4.55 12.52 2.91
N MET A 80 -3.59 13.27 3.45
CA MET A 80 -2.46 12.77 4.23
C MET A 80 -2.60 13.21 5.68
N THR A 81 -2.38 12.31 6.62
CA THR A 81 -2.39 12.60 8.06
C THR A 81 -0.99 12.95 8.57
N ALA A 82 0.06 12.42 7.93
CA ALA A 82 1.44 12.75 8.26
C ALA A 82 2.36 12.75 7.03
N VAL A 83 3.34 13.65 7.04
CA VAL A 83 4.50 13.68 6.13
C VAL A 83 5.74 13.85 7.00
N ARG A 84 6.64 12.89 6.97
CA ARG A 84 7.86 12.85 7.79
C ARG A 84 9.06 12.59 6.90
N THR A 85 10.17 13.30 7.16
CA THR A 85 11.42 13.17 6.39
C THR A 85 12.53 12.63 7.28
N PHE A 86 13.44 11.86 6.70
CA PHE A 86 14.51 11.18 7.42
C PHE A 86 15.81 11.21 6.62
N VAL A 87 16.91 11.23 7.34
CA VAL A 87 18.25 10.96 6.82
C VAL A 87 18.89 9.86 7.67
N PRO A 88 19.73 8.99 7.10
CA PRO A 88 20.42 7.97 7.89
C PRO A 88 21.44 8.62 8.82
N THR A 89 21.60 8.07 10.03
CA THR A 89 22.63 8.51 10.97
C THR A 89 24.04 8.14 10.49
N TYR A 90 24.16 7.01 9.79
CA TYR A 90 25.42 6.49 9.27
C TYR A 90 25.31 6.19 7.79
N HIS A 91 26.43 6.19 7.08
CA HIS A 91 26.49 5.75 5.70
C HIS A 91 26.18 4.25 5.61
N GLY A 92 25.40 3.87 4.61
CA GLY A 92 25.18 2.47 4.28
C GLY A 92 26.40 1.82 3.65
N ASP A 93 26.30 0.52 3.40
CA ASP A 93 27.36 -0.28 2.79
C ASP A 93 27.31 -0.31 1.24
N GLY A 94 26.44 0.50 0.65
CA GLY A 94 26.26 0.62 -0.80
C GLY A 94 25.35 -0.41 -1.46
N ARG A 95 24.79 -1.38 -0.70
CA ARG A 95 23.90 -2.41 -1.28
C ARG A 95 22.45 -1.98 -1.41
N ALA A 96 21.88 -1.44 -0.37
CA ALA A 96 20.48 -0.99 -0.34
C ALA A 96 20.34 0.29 0.48
N ASP A 97 21.37 1.11 0.48
CA ASP A 97 21.45 2.34 1.23
C ASP A 97 20.68 3.45 0.51
N TRP A 98 20.06 4.27 1.31
CA TRP A 98 19.40 5.49 0.90
C TRP A 98 20.03 6.67 1.65
N THR A 99 19.87 7.88 1.10
CA THR A 99 20.43 9.10 1.69
C THR A 99 19.37 10.06 2.17
N PHE A 100 18.11 9.86 1.75
CA PHE A 100 16.96 10.62 2.17
C PHE A 100 15.71 9.74 2.09
N ALA A 101 14.79 9.88 3.03
CA ALA A 101 13.51 9.18 2.96
C ALA A 101 12.35 10.06 3.42
N VAL A 102 11.18 9.75 2.89
CA VAL A 102 9.91 10.36 3.28
C VAL A 102 8.92 9.26 3.63
N ALA A 103 8.30 9.36 4.80
CA ALA A 103 7.15 8.52 5.16
C ALA A 103 5.88 9.39 5.03
N ILE A 104 4.97 8.98 4.17
CA ILE A 104 3.68 9.61 3.98
C ILE A 104 2.61 8.68 4.51
N THR A 105 1.85 9.14 5.50
CA THR A 105 0.69 8.42 6.02
C THR A 105 -0.58 9.01 5.41
N PHE A 106 -1.30 8.19 4.67
CA PHE A 106 -2.60 8.50 4.08
C PHE A 106 -3.70 8.13 5.06
N ARG A 107 -4.78 8.92 5.08
CA ARG A 107 -5.94 8.71 5.96
C ARG A 107 -6.55 7.31 5.82
N ASP A 108 -6.55 6.76 4.60
CA ASP A 108 -7.11 5.46 4.27
C ASP A 108 -6.59 4.97 2.90
N SER A 109 -6.95 3.77 2.50
CA SER A 109 -6.57 3.20 1.20
C SER A 109 -7.12 4.00 0.01
N ALA A 110 -8.33 4.56 0.11
CA ALA A 110 -8.92 5.35 -0.96
C ALA A 110 -8.18 6.68 -1.14
N ALA A 111 -7.77 7.31 -0.05
CA ALA A 111 -6.92 8.50 -0.10
C ALA A 111 -5.54 8.20 -0.71
N MET A 112 -4.97 7.02 -0.46
CA MET A 112 -3.69 6.60 -1.03
C MET A 112 -3.78 6.40 -2.55
N THR A 113 -4.78 5.68 -3.03
CA THR A 113 -4.88 5.24 -4.44
C THR A 113 -5.73 6.17 -5.33
N GLY A 114 -6.53 7.02 -4.72
CA GLY A 114 -7.42 7.95 -5.44
C GLY A 114 -6.70 9.17 -6.02
N PRO A 115 -7.42 10.00 -6.77
CA PRO A 115 -6.88 11.21 -7.37
C PRO A 115 -6.23 12.14 -6.33
N SER A 116 -4.99 12.57 -6.58
CA SER A 116 -4.24 13.42 -5.64
C SER A 116 -4.64 14.90 -5.71
N GLY A 117 -5.19 15.35 -6.83
CA GLY A 117 -5.37 16.78 -7.09
C GLY A 117 -4.05 17.57 -7.25
N GLU A 118 -2.94 16.87 -7.38
CA GLU A 118 -1.59 17.44 -7.39
C GLU A 118 -1.39 18.48 -8.49
N ASP A 119 -1.88 18.23 -9.69
CA ASP A 119 -1.77 19.17 -10.81
C ASP A 119 -2.37 20.56 -10.49
N ALA A 120 -3.52 20.59 -9.83
CA ALA A 120 -4.16 21.85 -9.44
C ALA A 120 -3.37 22.56 -8.33
N ILE A 121 -2.82 21.80 -7.38
CA ILE A 121 -1.96 22.31 -6.31
C ILE A 121 -0.70 22.90 -6.91
N VAL A 122 -0.01 22.17 -7.78
CA VAL A 122 1.23 22.61 -8.44
C VAL A 122 0.99 23.90 -9.25
N LYS A 123 -0.08 23.96 -10.04
CA LYS A 123 -0.41 25.17 -10.81
C LYS A 123 -0.68 26.38 -9.92
N ARG A 124 -1.28 26.17 -8.77
CA ARG A 124 -1.57 27.23 -7.79
C ARG A 124 -0.31 27.72 -7.07
N LEU A 125 0.55 26.77 -6.66
CA LEU A 125 1.77 27.10 -5.87
C LEU A 125 2.89 27.67 -6.75
N TYR A 126 2.99 27.23 -7.99
CA TYR A 126 4.07 27.57 -8.91
C TYR A 126 3.55 28.15 -10.22
N PRO A 127 3.24 29.46 -10.29
CA PRO A 127 2.78 30.10 -11.53
C PRO A 127 3.77 29.94 -12.68
N ASP A 128 5.08 30.00 -12.40
CA ASP A 128 6.14 29.68 -13.37
C ASP A 128 6.34 28.16 -13.46
N GLN A 129 5.50 27.54 -14.28
CA GLN A 129 5.54 26.11 -14.53
C GLN A 129 6.82 25.63 -15.24
N ALA A 130 7.47 26.51 -16.00
CA ALA A 130 8.69 26.15 -16.72
C ALA A 130 9.86 25.99 -15.75
N THR A 131 10.05 26.93 -14.84
CA THR A 131 11.05 26.82 -13.78
C THR A 131 10.77 25.65 -12.85
N PHE A 132 9.51 25.47 -12.41
CA PHE A 132 9.13 24.33 -11.57
C PHE A 132 9.50 22.98 -12.21
N LYS A 133 9.12 22.77 -13.46
CA LYS A 133 9.42 21.52 -14.19
C LYS A 133 10.92 21.28 -14.35
N LYS A 134 11.69 22.32 -14.67
CA LYS A 134 13.15 22.23 -14.78
C LYS A 134 13.81 21.82 -13.44
N GLU A 135 13.36 22.40 -12.36
CA GLU A 135 13.89 22.10 -11.03
C GLU A 135 13.49 20.71 -10.54
N GLU A 136 12.24 20.27 -10.79
CA GLU A 136 11.81 18.90 -10.49
C GLU A 136 12.58 17.88 -11.34
N GLN A 137 12.79 18.16 -12.63
CA GLN A 137 13.65 17.32 -13.46
C GLN A 137 15.07 17.24 -12.87
N ARG A 138 15.65 18.38 -12.49
CA ARG A 138 16.98 18.42 -11.87
C ARG A 138 17.03 17.59 -10.59
N ARG A 139 16.01 17.66 -9.74
CA ARG A 139 15.89 16.87 -8.52
C ARG A 139 15.95 15.35 -8.79
N PHE A 140 15.38 14.88 -9.90
CA PHE A 140 15.46 13.47 -10.30
C PHE A 140 16.79 13.13 -10.98
N GLU A 141 17.41 14.02 -11.75
CA GLU A 141 18.69 13.78 -12.41
C GLU A 141 19.84 13.52 -11.44
N ILE A 142 19.75 14.09 -10.23
CA ILE A 142 20.76 13.91 -9.17
C ILE A 142 20.48 12.70 -8.28
N LEU A 143 19.56 11.81 -8.66
CA LEU A 143 19.33 10.53 -8.00
C LEU A 143 20.09 9.40 -8.71
N ASP A 144 20.62 8.45 -7.92
CA ASP A 144 21.02 7.13 -8.39
C ASP A 144 19.84 6.16 -8.40
N ALA A 145 18.93 6.29 -7.44
CA ALA A 145 17.76 5.42 -7.30
C ALA A 145 16.65 6.05 -6.46
N HIS A 146 15.43 5.57 -6.65
CA HIS A 146 14.24 5.93 -5.91
C HIS A 146 13.30 4.73 -5.78
N TRP A 147 12.72 4.53 -4.58
CA TRP A 147 11.79 3.44 -4.29
C TRP A 147 10.55 3.96 -3.58
N ASP A 148 9.39 3.50 -4.02
CA ASP A 148 8.10 3.70 -3.37
C ASP A 148 7.71 2.37 -2.72
N VAL A 149 7.69 2.32 -1.41
CA VAL A 149 7.47 1.09 -0.63
C VAL A 149 6.21 1.23 0.21
N PRO A 150 5.04 0.81 -0.30
CA PRO A 150 3.83 0.72 0.50
C PRO A 150 4.00 -0.41 1.53
N LEU A 151 3.72 -0.10 2.79
CA LEU A 151 3.82 -1.06 3.88
C LEU A 151 2.45 -1.37 4.46
N ASN A 152 2.24 -2.62 4.83
CA ASN A 152 1.11 -3.06 5.64
C ASN A 152 1.63 -3.40 7.04
N GLU A 153 0.98 -2.86 8.06
CA GLU A 153 1.25 -3.26 9.42
C GLU A 153 0.84 -4.72 9.64
N LEU A 154 1.74 -5.52 10.19
CA LEU A 154 1.48 -6.90 10.58
C LEU A 154 1.35 -6.95 12.11
N ASN A 155 0.12 -7.07 12.59
CA ASN A 155 -0.13 -7.28 14.02
C ASN A 155 0.06 -8.77 14.36
N LEU A 156 1.14 -9.09 15.07
CA LEU A 156 1.46 -10.45 15.50
C LEU A 156 0.80 -10.84 16.83
N GLN A 157 0.18 -9.89 17.54
CA GLN A 157 -0.42 -10.14 18.86
C GLN A 157 -1.87 -10.64 18.78
N GLY A 158 -2.49 -10.61 17.62
CA GLY A 158 -3.89 -10.97 17.40
C GLY A 158 -4.13 -12.28 16.64
N ARG A 159 -3.13 -13.20 16.60
CA ARG A 159 -3.27 -14.54 16.00
C ARG A 159 -3.18 -15.60 17.04
#